data_1b1e9e34996dd05846721319aa64acdb
#
_entry.id   1b1e9e34996dd05846721319aa64acdb
#
_cell.length_a   1.000
_cell.length_b   1.000
_cell.length_c   1.000
_cell.angle_alpha   90.00
_cell.angle_beta   90.00
_cell.angle_gamma   90.00
#
_symmetry.space_group_name_H-M   'P 1'
#
loop_
_entity.id
_entity.type
_entity.pdbx_description
1 polymer ?
#
loop_
_entity_poly.entity_id
_entity_poly.type
_entity_poly.pdbx_seq_one_letter_code
_entity_poly.pdbx_strand_id
1 'polypeptide(L)'
;MEREVVVAKSAGFCFGVERAVDQVYQQIQAVKDGRAKGPIYTYGPIIHNEEVVKDLESKGVRVLETEADLLSLPRGEGTVIIRSHGVSRHIYDILGQRQVAIVDATCPFVKKIHRIVSEHSQAGDAVVIIGSPDHPEVEGLRGWGN
;
A
#
# COMPACT_ATOMS: atom_id res chain seq x y z
N MET A 1 4.34 40.09 -21.78
CA MET A 1 4.69 38.72 -22.21
C MET A 1 3.72 37.76 -21.54
N GLU A 2 2.86 37.12 -22.30
CA GLU A 2 2.03 36.01 -21.80
C GLU A 2 2.97 34.85 -21.44
N ARG A 3 2.84 34.30 -20.24
CA ARG A 3 3.60 33.14 -19.81
C ARG A 3 2.80 31.90 -20.20
N GLU A 4 3.34 31.12 -21.11
CA GLU A 4 2.76 29.84 -21.50
C GLU A 4 3.17 28.77 -20.48
N VAL A 5 2.20 27.97 -20.00
CA VAL A 5 2.45 26.79 -19.19
C VAL A 5 2.46 25.56 -20.10
N VAL A 6 3.63 24.93 -20.20
CA VAL A 6 3.79 23.72 -21.02
C VAL A 6 3.79 22.51 -20.10
N VAL A 7 2.83 21.60 -20.31
CA VAL A 7 2.76 20.32 -19.58
C VAL A 7 3.57 19.26 -20.33
N ALA A 8 4.50 18.59 -19.64
CA ALA A 8 5.29 17.52 -20.22
C ALA A 8 4.38 16.35 -20.67
N LYS A 9 4.71 15.71 -21.79
CA LYS A 9 3.93 14.56 -22.29
C LYS A 9 3.92 13.36 -21.34
N SER A 10 4.94 13.25 -20.48
CA SER A 10 5.09 12.22 -19.46
C SER A 10 4.64 12.69 -18.06
N ALA A 11 3.94 13.83 -17.95
CA ALA A 11 3.42 14.30 -16.68
C ALA A 11 2.34 13.35 -16.16
N GLY A 12 2.43 13.01 -14.86
CA GLY A 12 1.49 12.12 -14.20
C GLY A 12 2.17 11.22 -13.18
N PHE A 13 1.42 10.27 -12.69
CA PHE A 13 1.95 9.23 -11.78
C PHE A 13 2.79 8.22 -12.54
N CYS A 14 3.79 7.65 -11.86
CA CYS A 14 4.46 6.46 -12.39
C CYS A 14 3.51 5.26 -12.37
N PHE A 15 3.81 4.23 -13.17
CA PHE A 15 3.00 3.01 -13.27
C PHE A 15 2.61 2.40 -11.91
N GLY A 16 3.54 2.33 -10.95
CA GLY A 16 3.26 1.73 -9.64
C GLY A 16 2.27 2.54 -8.81
N VAL A 17 2.36 3.86 -8.85
CA VAL A 17 1.47 4.79 -8.17
C VAL A 17 0.08 4.79 -8.82
N GLU A 18 0.00 4.93 -10.14
CA GLU A 18 -1.25 4.90 -10.89
C GLU A 18 -2.02 3.61 -10.61
N ARG A 19 -1.36 2.46 -10.74
CA ARG A 19 -1.93 1.15 -10.44
C ARG A 19 -2.47 1.07 -9.01
N ALA A 20 -1.75 1.59 -8.01
CA ALA A 20 -2.18 1.54 -6.62
C ALA A 20 -3.45 2.37 -6.38
N VAL A 21 -3.51 3.56 -6.94
CA VAL A 21 -4.68 4.45 -6.87
C VAL A 21 -5.88 3.81 -7.57
N ASP A 22 -5.70 3.28 -8.78
CA ASP A 22 -6.74 2.61 -9.54
C ASP A 22 -7.34 1.42 -8.79
N GLN A 23 -6.52 0.64 -8.09
CA GLN A 23 -7.00 -0.47 -7.29
C GLN A 23 -7.92 -0.02 -6.15
N VAL A 24 -7.67 1.13 -5.53
CA VAL A 24 -8.58 1.68 -4.52
C VAL A 24 -9.92 2.07 -5.14
N TYR A 25 -9.90 2.77 -6.28
CA TYR A 25 -11.15 3.15 -6.97
C TYR A 25 -11.94 1.92 -7.44
N GLN A 26 -11.27 0.91 -7.97
CA GLN A 26 -11.90 -0.36 -8.36
C GLN A 26 -12.53 -1.05 -7.14
N GLN A 27 -11.88 -1.01 -5.97
CA GLN A 27 -12.42 -1.58 -4.75
C GLN A 27 -13.65 -0.79 -4.24
N ILE A 28 -13.60 0.55 -4.30
CA ILE A 28 -14.76 1.39 -3.97
C ILE A 28 -15.97 1.01 -4.85
N GLN A 29 -15.74 0.86 -6.16
CA GLN A 29 -16.80 0.46 -7.08
C GLN A 29 -17.29 -0.97 -6.79
N ALA A 30 -16.39 -1.91 -6.51
CA ALA A 30 -16.74 -3.29 -6.18
C ALA A 30 -17.62 -3.40 -4.91
N VAL A 31 -17.35 -2.55 -3.90
CA VAL A 31 -18.20 -2.50 -2.68
C VAL A 31 -19.58 -1.91 -3.02
N LYS A 32 -19.65 -0.83 -3.82
CA LYS A 32 -20.93 -0.26 -4.25
C LYS A 32 -21.80 -1.25 -5.02
N ASP A 33 -21.16 -2.09 -5.85
CA ASP A 33 -21.83 -3.12 -6.64
C ASP A 33 -22.14 -4.40 -5.84
N GLY A 34 -21.78 -4.47 -4.56
CA GLY A 34 -21.96 -5.66 -3.73
C GLY A 34 -21.03 -6.83 -4.06
N ARG A 35 -19.97 -6.59 -4.86
CA ARG A 35 -18.98 -7.60 -5.28
C ARG A 35 -17.81 -7.74 -4.31
N ALA A 36 -17.64 -6.78 -3.39
CA ALA A 36 -16.60 -6.79 -2.37
C ALA A 36 -17.15 -6.37 -1.01
N LYS A 37 -16.41 -6.73 0.04
CA LYS A 37 -16.80 -6.38 1.42
C LYS A 37 -16.27 -5.01 1.80
N GLY A 38 -17.17 -4.12 2.26
CA GLY A 38 -16.82 -2.90 2.96
C GLY A 38 -16.80 -3.12 4.48
N PRO A 39 -16.29 -2.17 5.25
CA PRO A 39 -15.62 -0.93 4.82
C PRO A 39 -14.25 -1.15 4.18
N ILE A 40 -13.74 -0.11 3.49
CA ILE A 40 -12.43 -0.12 2.84
C ILE A 40 -11.44 0.65 3.69
N TYR A 41 -10.28 0.04 3.88
CA TYR A 41 -9.16 0.63 4.61
C TYR A 41 -7.89 0.63 3.75
N THR A 42 -6.99 1.59 3.95
CA THR A 42 -5.61 1.51 3.51
C THR A 42 -4.70 1.44 4.73
N TYR A 43 -3.64 0.65 4.67
CA TYR A 43 -2.63 0.66 5.72
C TYR A 43 -1.52 1.64 5.33
N GLY A 44 -1.52 2.78 6.03
CA GLY A 44 -0.83 4.00 5.62
C GLY A 44 -1.49 4.67 4.40
N PRO A 45 -1.10 5.91 4.06
CA PRO A 45 -1.57 6.57 2.85
C PRO A 45 -1.18 5.74 1.62
N ILE A 46 -2.12 5.57 0.68
CA ILE A 46 -1.89 4.72 -0.52
C ILE A 46 -0.70 5.18 -1.35
N ILE A 47 -0.48 6.50 -1.38
CA ILE A 47 0.64 7.20 -1.99
C ILE A 47 0.93 8.49 -1.21
N HIS A 48 2.10 9.09 -1.41
CA HIS A 48 2.45 10.41 -0.84
C HIS A 48 1.80 11.55 -1.64
N ASN A 49 0.47 11.66 -1.60
CA ASN A 49 -0.28 12.76 -2.22
C ASN A 49 -1.55 13.01 -1.40
N GLU A 50 -1.56 14.11 -0.65
CA GLU A 50 -2.65 14.47 0.25
C GLU A 50 -3.99 14.67 -0.46
N GLU A 51 -4.00 15.22 -1.67
CA GLU A 51 -5.24 15.46 -2.41
C GLU A 51 -5.90 14.14 -2.83
N VAL A 52 -5.10 13.16 -3.24
CA VAL A 52 -5.61 11.82 -3.54
C VAL A 52 -6.13 11.15 -2.27
N VAL A 53 -5.40 11.24 -1.15
CA VAL A 53 -5.86 10.66 0.13
C VAL A 53 -7.18 11.28 0.57
N LYS A 54 -7.31 12.61 0.57
CA LYS A 54 -8.56 13.32 0.90
C LYS A 54 -9.73 12.92 -0.02
N ASP A 55 -9.47 12.78 -1.32
CA ASP A 55 -10.50 12.33 -2.26
C ASP A 55 -10.99 10.91 -1.93
N LEU A 56 -10.08 9.99 -1.62
CA LEU A 56 -10.43 8.62 -1.22
C LEU A 56 -11.18 8.58 0.11
N GLU A 57 -10.77 9.39 1.10
CA GLU A 57 -11.47 9.53 2.38
C GLU A 57 -12.90 10.07 2.19
N SER A 58 -13.08 11.05 1.30
CA SER A 58 -14.41 11.57 0.94
C SER A 58 -15.34 10.49 0.36
N LYS A 59 -14.76 9.43 -0.19
CA LYS A 59 -15.47 8.26 -0.75
C LYS A 59 -15.62 7.10 0.24
N GLY A 60 -15.26 7.33 1.51
CA GLY A 60 -15.46 6.37 2.61
C GLY A 60 -14.29 5.41 2.84
N VAL A 61 -13.13 5.61 2.19
CA VAL A 61 -11.90 4.90 2.51
C VAL A 61 -11.31 5.47 3.81
N ARG A 62 -10.80 4.62 4.70
CA ARG A 62 -10.17 5.03 5.96
C ARG A 62 -8.70 4.63 5.98
N VAL A 63 -7.85 5.55 6.40
CA VAL A 63 -6.42 5.27 6.58
C VAL A 63 -6.21 4.69 7.97
N LEU A 64 -5.54 3.55 8.06
CA LEU A 64 -5.04 2.93 9.30
C LEU A 64 -3.54 3.19 9.37
N GLU A 65 -3.07 3.74 10.48
CA GLU A 65 -1.68 4.19 10.57
C GLU A 65 -0.80 3.23 11.38
N THR A 66 -1.41 2.46 12.28
CA THR A 66 -0.70 1.64 13.24
C THR A 66 -1.13 0.17 13.19
N GLU A 67 -0.27 -0.72 13.70
CA GLU A 67 -0.64 -2.12 13.90
C GLU A 67 -1.81 -2.28 14.87
N ALA A 68 -1.94 -1.38 15.86
CA ALA A 68 -3.06 -1.38 16.79
C ALA A 68 -4.39 -1.14 16.05
N ASP A 69 -4.40 -0.28 15.03
CA ASP A 69 -5.58 -0.07 14.20
C ASP A 69 -5.96 -1.36 13.45
N LEU A 70 -4.97 -2.07 12.88
CA LEU A 70 -5.21 -3.35 12.22
C LEU A 70 -5.78 -4.41 13.17
N LEU A 71 -5.21 -4.49 14.38
CA LEU A 71 -5.65 -5.42 15.41
C LEU A 71 -7.06 -5.09 15.95
N SER A 72 -7.49 -3.85 15.87
CA SER A 72 -8.84 -3.41 16.27
C SER A 72 -9.92 -3.70 15.23
N LEU A 73 -9.57 -4.05 14.00
CA LEU A 73 -10.54 -4.33 12.95
C LEU A 73 -11.47 -5.49 13.32
N PRO A 74 -12.77 -5.41 13.00
CA PRO A 74 -13.69 -6.52 13.15
C PRO A 74 -13.23 -7.73 12.34
N ARG A 75 -13.33 -8.93 12.92
CA ARG A 75 -12.85 -10.14 12.28
C ARG A 75 -13.74 -10.53 11.10
N GLY A 76 -13.13 -10.78 9.94
CA GLY A 76 -13.83 -11.19 8.73
C GLY A 76 -14.59 -10.09 8.02
N GLU A 77 -14.47 -8.84 8.45
CA GLU A 77 -15.17 -7.70 7.89
C GLU A 77 -14.20 -6.72 7.20
N GLY A 78 -14.65 -6.16 6.08
CA GLY A 78 -13.94 -5.13 5.34
C GLY A 78 -12.81 -5.65 4.45
N THR A 79 -12.18 -4.69 3.77
CA THR A 79 -11.06 -4.90 2.87
C THR A 79 -9.94 -3.95 3.24
N VAL A 80 -8.73 -4.47 3.44
CA VAL A 80 -7.52 -3.66 3.66
C VAL A 80 -6.67 -3.65 2.40
N ILE A 81 -6.34 -2.46 1.93
CA ILE A 81 -5.50 -2.24 0.75
C ILE A 81 -4.10 -1.89 1.22
N ILE A 82 -3.12 -2.69 0.81
CA ILE A 82 -1.71 -2.43 1.08
C ILE A 82 -1.21 -1.32 0.15
N ARG A 83 -0.57 -0.30 0.73
CA ARG A 83 -0.02 0.86 0.02
C ARG A 83 1.04 0.49 -1.04
N SER A 84 1.30 1.42 -1.97
CA SER A 84 2.27 1.23 -3.08
C SER A 84 3.70 0.90 -2.62
N HIS A 85 4.11 1.38 -1.44
CA HIS A 85 5.43 1.14 -0.84
C HIS A 85 5.61 -0.28 -0.28
N GLY A 86 4.53 -1.04 -0.20
CA GLY A 86 4.52 -2.33 0.48
C GLY A 86 4.59 -2.22 2.00
N VAL A 87 4.61 -3.36 2.65
CA VAL A 87 4.67 -3.52 4.10
C VAL A 87 5.50 -4.75 4.46
N SER A 88 5.86 -4.89 5.74
CA SER A 88 6.55 -6.08 6.26
C SER A 88 5.67 -7.33 6.16
N ARG A 89 6.30 -8.51 6.18
CA ARG A 89 5.60 -9.82 6.22
C ARG A 89 4.65 -9.90 7.42
N HIS A 90 5.06 -9.37 8.56
CA HIS A 90 4.27 -9.34 9.79
C HIS A 90 2.88 -8.71 9.62
N ILE A 91 2.77 -7.66 8.80
CA ILE A 91 1.47 -7.03 8.53
C ILE A 91 0.52 -7.99 7.81
N TYR A 92 1.02 -8.80 6.87
CA TYR A 92 0.18 -9.83 6.23
C TYR A 92 -0.28 -10.89 7.22
N ASP A 93 0.56 -11.25 8.21
CA ASP A 93 0.19 -12.21 9.27
C ASP A 93 -0.93 -11.65 10.16
N ILE A 94 -0.85 -10.37 10.56
CA ILE A 94 -1.91 -9.69 11.30
C ILE A 94 -3.21 -9.70 10.50
N LEU A 95 -3.17 -9.29 9.23
CA LEU A 95 -4.35 -9.24 8.38
C LEU A 95 -4.97 -10.63 8.18
N GLY A 96 -4.13 -11.66 8.02
CA GLY A 96 -4.56 -13.05 7.96
C GLY A 96 -5.28 -13.52 9.23
N GLN A 97 -4.72 -13.17 10.41
CA GLN A 97 -5.36 -13.47 11.71
C GLN A 97 -6.70 -12.75 11.88
N ARG A 98 -6.84 -11.54 11.33
CA ARG A 98 -8.11 -10.79 11.33
C ARG A 98 -9.10 -11.30 10.29
N GLN A 99 -8.68 -12.14 9.35
CA GLN A 99 -9.53 -12.70 8.28
C GLN A 99 -10.21 -11.62 7.42
N VAL A 100 -9.62 -10.44 7.31
CA VAL A 100 -10.09 -9.37 6.42
C VAL A 100 -9.68 -9.66 4.98
N ALA A 101 -10.42 -9.13 4.01
CA ALA A 101 -10.00 -9.21 2.61
C ALA A 101 -8.77 -8.33 2.39
N ILE A 102 -7.79 -8.80 1.61
CA ILE A 102 -6.55 -8.08 1.34
C ILE A 102 -6.48 -7.77 -0.16
N VAL A 103 -6.27 -6.50 -0.48
CA VAL A 103 -5.90 -6.05 -1.83
C VAL A 103 -4.48 -5.50 -1.77
N ASP A 104 -3.56 -6.18 -2.42
CA ASP A 104 -2.14 -5.81 -2.37
C ASP A 104 -1.79 -4.89 -3.55
N ALA A 105 -1.79 -3.57 -3.28
CA ALA A 105 -1.43 -2.53 -4.22
C ALA A 105 0.08 -2.21 -4.25
N THR A 106 0.92 -2.99 -3.57
CA THR A 106 2.37 -2.83 -3.60
C THR A 106 2.88 -2.78 -5.04
N CYS A 107 3.70 -1.80 -5.34
CA CYS A 107 4.35 -1.66 -6.64
C CYS A 107 5.10 -2.95 -7.02
N PRO A 108 4.94 -3.49 -8.24
CA PRO A 108 5.63 -4.71 -8.65
C PRO A 108 7.16 -4.66 -8.52
N PHE A 109 7.75 -3.46 -8.71
CA PHE A 109 9.18 -3.26 -8.50
C PHE A 109 9.56 -3.42 -7.03
N VAL A 110 8.77 -2.89 -6.11
CA VAL A 110 8.97 -3.06 -4.66
C VAL A 110 8.79 -4.53 -4.26
N LYS A 111 7.77 -5.21 -4.78
CA LYS A 111 7.59 -6.67 -4.56
C LYS A 111 8.79 -7.49 -5.01
N LYS A 112 9.42 -7.11 -6.12
CA LYS A 112 10.64 -7.77 -6.58
C LYS A 112 11.77 -7.60 -5.57
N ILE A 113 11.91 -6.41 -4.97
CA ILE A 113 12.94 -6.17 -3.94
C ILE A 113 12.61 -6.96 -2.66
N HIS A 114 11.35 -6.99 -2.21
CA HIS A 114 10.93 -7.84 -1.09
C HIS A 114 11.33 -9.30 -1.28
N ARG A 115 11.12 -9.83 -2.49
CA ARG A 115 11.51 -11.19 -2.82
C ARG A 115 13.01 -11.40 -2.74
N ILE A 116 13.82 -10.50 -3.32
CA ILE A 116 15.28 -10.56 -3.27
C ILE A 116 15.78 -10.56 -1.82
N VAL A 117 15.28 -9.63 -1.00
CA VAL A 117 15.65 -9.56 0.43
C VAL A 117 15.31 -10.87 1.14
N SER A 118 14.11 -11.40 0.92
CA SER A 118 13.67 -12.65 1.55
C SER A 118 14.51 -13.86 1.11
N GLU A 119 14.78 -14.01 -0.19
CA GLU A 119 15.55 -15.12 -0.76
C GLU A 119 16.99 -15.14 -0.21
N HIS A 120 17.68 -13.99 -0.23
CA HIS A 120 19.05 -13.89 0.28
C HIS A 120 19.13 -14.05 1.79
N SER A 121 18.19 -13.48 2.54
CA SER A 121 18.14 -13.67 3.99
C SER A 121 17.93 -15.14 4.36
N GLN A 122 17.05 -15.87 3.66
CA GLN A 122 16.84 -17.30 3.87
C GLN A 122 18.07 -18.15 3.49
N ALA A 123 18.84 -17.69 2.52
CA ALA A 123 20.12 -18.33 2.16
C ALA A 123 21.24 -18.10 3.19
N GLY A 124 21.01 -17.23 4.18
CA GLY A 124 22.01 -16.87 5.19
C GLY A 124 22.93 -15.72 4.78
N ASP A 125 22.61 -15.03 3.70
CA ASP A 125 23.38 -13.88 3.25
C ASP A 125 23.08 -12.65 4.12
N ALA A 126 24.10 -11.80 4.32
CA ALA A 126 23.92 -10.49 4.95
C ALA A 126 23.32 -9.52 3.92
N VAL A 127 22.12 -9.02 4.22
CA VAL A 127 21.45 -8.01 3.37
C VAL A 127 21.65 -6.62 3.98
N VAL A 128 22.22 -5.70 3.20
CA VAL A 128 22.41 -4.30 3.59
C VAL A 128 21.41 -3.42 2.83
N ILE A 129 20.58 -2.68 3.56
CA ILE A 129 19.61 -1.72 2.99
C ILE A 129 20.15 -0.31 3.24
N ILE A 130 20.36 0.45 2.17
CA ILE A 130 20.81 1.84 2.23
C ILE A 130 19.62 2.75 1.95
N GLY A 131 19.22 3.54 2.94
CA GLY A 131 18.07 4.45 2.85
C GLY A 131 17.73 5.09 4.19
N SER A 132 16.72 5.97 4.19
CA SER A 132 16.18 6.52 5.44
C SER A 132 15.43 5.43 6.21
N PRO A 133 15.77 5.17 7.48
CA PRO A 133 15.16 4.10 8.27
C PRO A 133 13.65 4.28 8.47
N ASP A 134 13.18 5.52 8.47
CA ASP A 134 11.78 5.88 8.70
C ASP A 134 10.97 5.97 7.39
N HIS A 135 11.60 5.69 6.24
CA HIS A 135 10.88 5.67 4.98
C HIS A 135 10.01 4.40 4.88
N PRO A 136 8.73 4.52 4.53
CA PRO A 136 7.79 3.38 4.51
C PRO A 136 8.26 2.18 3.69
N GLU A 137 8.97 2.41 2.59
CA GLU A 137 9.52 1.33 1.75
C GLU A 137 10.68 0.60 2.46
N VAL A 138 11.56 1.35 3.14
CA VAL A 138 12.68 0.77 3.90
C VAL A 138 12.18 -0.02 5.10
N GLU A 139 11.19 0.52 5.83
CA GLU A 139 10.49 -0.17 6.90
C GLU A 139 9.89 -1.50 6.41
N GLY A 140 9.17 -1.46 5.30
CA GLY A 140 8.61 -2.65 4.65
C GLY A 140 9.68 -3.68 4.33
N LEU A 141 10.76 -3.26 3.65
CA LEU A 141 11.88 -4.14 3.24
C LEU A 141 12.56 -4.85 4.43
N ARG A 142 12.78 -4.12 5.53
CA ARG A 142 13.39 -4.69 6.75
C ARG A 142 12.60 -5.89 7.30
N GLY A 143 11.29 -5.87 7.14
CA GLY A 143 10.42 -6.96 7.60
C GLY A 143 10.38 -8.19 6.67
N TRP A 144 11.17 -8.21 5.58
CA TRP A 144 11.33 -9.37 4.69
C TRP A 144 12.66 -10.10 4.88
N GLY A 145 13.60 -9.48 5.63
CA GLY A 145 14.83 -10.12 6.10
C GLY A 145 14.66 -10.79 7.46
N ASN A 146 15.69 -11.52 7.86
CA ASN A 146 15.85 -12.10 9.21
C ASN A 146 16.65 -11.15 10.08
#